data_89b8352e611e036bfd8ae31a62948046
#
_entry.id   89b8352e611e036bfd8ae31a62948046
#
_cell.length_a   1.000
_cell.length_b   1.000
_cell.length_c   1.000
_cell.angle_alpha   90.00
_cell.angle_beta   90.00
_cell.angle_gamma   90.00
#
_symmetry.space_group_name_H-M   'P 1'
#
loop_
_entity.id
_entity.type
_entity.pdbx_description
1 polymer ?
#
loop_
_entity_poly.entity_id
_entity_poly.type
_entity_poly.pdbx_seq_one_letter_code
_entity_poly.pdbx_strand_id
1 'polypeptide(L)'
;MGLARPSCDGAILDIVLRVASIRLTKAESWEFLERSRVGVFTSLKQDGTPISLPVWFAPLEGRIYLHGPSNSKKFTRVRNNPRVSFVCESGERWVELTAVHLTGQARVLSDDNALEESVAAAFDRRYAGLRPTKMPQAERDHYRRFSVIEIVPDARILSWDNGRLGLSAQ
;
A
#
# COMPACT_ATOMS: atom_id res chain seq x y z
N MET A 1 18.49 -13.43 62.86
CA MET A 1 19.02 -13.98 61.62
C MET A 1 17.85 -13.94 60.57
N GLY A 2 17.73 -12.83 59.88
CA GLY A 2 16.64 -12.62 58.92
C GLY A 2 17.13 -12.88 57.50
N LEU A 3 16.51 -13.87 56.84
CA LEU A 3 16.77 -14.19 55.44
C LEU A 3 16.02 -13.20 54.58
N ALA A 4 16.74 -12.35 53.84
CA ALA A 4 16.20 -11.48 52.81
C ALA A 4 15.74 -12.35 51.62
N ARG A 5 14.47 -12.20 51.23
CA ARG A 5 13.94 -12.77 49.98
C ARG A 5 14.43 -11.95 48.79
N PRO A 6 14.93 -12.55 47.73
CA PRO A 6 15.24 -11.81 46.52
C PRO A 6 13.92 -11.35 45.84
N SER A 7 13.81 -10.07 45.52
CA SER A 7 12.68 -9.52 44.79
C SER A 7 12.74 -9.95 43.33
N CYS A 8 11.81 -10.79 42.92
CA CYS A 8 11.64 -11.25 41.52
C CYS A 8 10.92 -10.26 40.61
N ASP A 9 10.59 -9.06 41.13
CA ASP A 9 9.70 -8.13 40.41
C ASP A 9 10.37 -7.35 39.27
N GLY A 10 11.70 -7.21 39.30
CA GLY A 10 12.44 -6.48 38.27
C GLY A 10 12.57 -7.23 36.95
N ALA A 11 12.73 -8.55 36.97
CA ALA A 11 12.98 -9.35 35.76
C ALA A 11 11.72 -9.61 34.95
N ILE A 12 10.54 -9.65 35.57
CA ILE A 12 9.27 -9.85 34.89
C ILE A 12 8.82 -8.56 34.17
N LEU A 13 9.09 -7.38 34.76
CA LEU A 13 8.79 -6.09 34.14
C LEU A 13 9.64 -5.84 32.88
N ASP A 14 10.91 -6.23 32.89
CA ASP A 14 11.82 -6.12 31.74
C ASP A 14 11.43 -7.05 30.56
N ILE A 15 10.82 -8.19 30.86
CA ILE A 15 10.34 -9.12 29.82
C ILE A 15 9.06 -8.59 29.14
N VAL A 16 8.18 -7.95 29.90
CA VAL A 16 6.93 -7.38 29.34
C VAL A 16 7.19 -6.12 28.48
N LEU A 17 8.29 -5.41 28.73
CA LEU A 17 8.67 -4.21 27.95
C LEU A 17 9.41 -4.52 26.65
N ARG A 18 9.73 -5.78 26.35
CA ARG A 18 10.42 -6.20 25.11
C ARG A 18 9.55 -6.92 24.08
N VAL A 19 8.25 -6.78 24.10
CA VAL A 19 7.49 -7.14 22.91
C VAL A 19 7.79 -6.08 21.85
N ALA A 20 8.75 -6.39 20.98
CA ALA A 20 9.07 -5.53 19.85
C ALA A 20 7.75 -5.23 19.12
N SER A 21 7.43 -3.96 18.98
CA SER A 21 6.22 -3.57 18.24
C SER A 21 6.33 -4.09 16.83
N ILE A 22 5.39 -4.94 16.41
CA ILE A 22 5.31 -5.41 15.02
C ILE A 22 4.86 -4.29 14.07
N ARG A 23 4.51 -3.12 14.58
CA ARG A 23 4.11 -1.98 13.75
C ARG A 23 5.32 -1.33 13.11
N LEU A 24 5.16 -1.01 11.84
CA LEU A 24 6.09 -0.14 11.12
C LEU A 24 5.84 1.32 11.55
N THR A 25 6.90 2.09 11.65
CA THR A 25 6.82 3.55 11.71
C THR A 25 6.24 4.10 10.40
N LYS A 26 5.86 5.37 10.39
CA LYS A 26 5.38 6.01 9.16
C LYS A 26 6.45 5.97 8.05
N ALA A 27 7.70 6.25 8.38
CA ALA A 27 8.80 6.21 7.42
C ALA A 27 9.01 4.81 6.83
N GLU A 28 9.07 3.77 7.68
CA GLU A 28 9.19 2.38 7.25
C GLU A 28 8.01 1.91 6.41
N SER A 29 6.78 2.38 6.72
CA SER A 29 5.59 2.08 5.92
C SER A 29 5.71 2.65 4.50
N TRP A 30 6.18 3.89 4.35
CA TRP A 30 6.41 4.48 3.03
C TRP A 30 7.55 3.81 2.29
N GLU A 31 8.65 3.49 2.95
CA GLU A 31 9.76 2.72 2.37
C GLU A 31 9.29 1.35 1.87
N PHE A 32 8.44 0.66 2.63
CA PHE A 32 7.83 -0.61 2.20
C PHE A 32 6.98 -0.42 0.93
N LEU A 33 6.14 0.61 0.87
CA LEU A 33 5.36 0.95 -0.33
C LEU A 33 6.24 1.28 -1.54
N GLU A 34 7.35 1.97 -1.32
CA GLU A 34 8.31 2.28 -2.39
C GLU A 34 8.98 1.04 -2.98
N ARG A 35 9.25 0.03 -2.18
CA ARG A 35 9.82 -1.24 -2.64
C ARG A 35 8.81 -2.16 -3.30
N SER A 36 7.55 -2.08 -2.89
CA SER A 36 6.45 -2.92 -3.40
C SER A 36 6.11 -2.54 -4.83
N ARG A 37 5.75 -3.51 -5.67
CA ARG A 37 5.39 -3.29 -7.09
C ARG A 37 3.89 -3.39 -7.34
N VAL A 38 3.20 -4.21 -6.56
CA VAL A 38 1.78 -4.45 -6.70
C VAL A 38 1.11 -4.16 -5.36
N GLY A 39 -0.03 -3.52 -5.40
CA GLY A 39 -0.89 -3.35 -4.25
C GLY A 39 -2.32 -3.70 -4.62
N VAL A 40 -3.16 -3.97 -3.64
CA VAL A 40 -4.58 -4.21 -3.82
C VAL A 40 -5.35 -2.93 -3.54
N PHE A 41 -5.96 -2.41 -4.57
CA PHE A 41 -6.82 -1.23 -4.51
C PHE A 41 -8.29 -1.64 -4.39
N THR A 42 -8.97 -1.15 -3.36
CA THR A 42 -10.40 -1.38 -3.12
C THR A 42 -11.19 -0.09 -3.31
N SER A 43 -12.20 -0.16 -4.14
CA SER A 43 -13.17 0.91 -4.39
C SER A 43 -14.59 0.37 -4.31
N LEU A 44 -15.57 1.22 -4.08
CA LEU A 44 -16.96 0.83 -3.82
C LEU A 44 -17.83 0.99 -5.07
N LYS A 45 -18.70 0.03 -5.32
CA LYS A 45 -19.84 0.21 -6.22
C LYS A 45 -20.85 1.18 -5.61
N GLN A 46 -21.85 1.58 -6.42
CA GLN A 46 -22.94 2.43 -5.97
C GLN A 46 -23.77 1.80 -4.83
N ASP A 47 -23.90 0.48 -4.82
CA ASP A 47 -24.58 -0.29 -3.78
C ASP A 47 -23.71 -0.54 -2.53
N GLY A 48 -22.51 0.04 -2.47
CA GLY A 48 -21.56 -0.15 -1.37
C GLY A 48 -20.72 -1.41 -1.45
N THR A 49 -20.94 -2.29 -2.44
CA THR A 49 -20.14 -3.52 -2.61
C THR A 49 -18.67 -3.18 -2.88
N PRO A 50 -17.72 -3.67 -2.09
CA PRO A 50 -16.30 -3.45 -2.33
C PRO A 50 -15.79 -4.29 -3.51
N ILE A 51 -14.96 -3.67 -4.35
CA ILE A 51 -14.23 -4.32 -5.44
C ILE A 51 -12.74 -4.10 -5.23
N SER A 52 -12.04 -5.17 -4.99
CA SER A 52 -10.58 -5.20 -4.75
C SER A 52 -9.86 -5.73 -5.98
N LEU A 53 -8.86 -5.02 -6.44
CA LEU A 53 -8.09 -5.36 -7.64
C LEU A 53 -6.60 -5.16 -7.39
N PRO A 54 -5.74 -6.12 -7.80
CA PRO A 54 -4.31 -5.87 -7.85
C PRO A 54 -4.00 -4.79 -8.89
N VAL A 55 -3.16 -3.84 -8.52
CA VAL A 55 -2.80 -2.71 -9.38
C VAL A 55 -1.32 -2.38 -9.24
N TRP A 56 -0.75 -1.87 -10.30
CA TRP A 56 0.50 -1.11 -10.22
C TRP A 56 0.22 0.28 -9.64
N PHE A 57 1.16 0.80 -8.88
CA PHE A 57 1.03 2.08 -8.21
C PHE A 57 2.37 2.79 -8.06
N ALA A 58 2.32 4.10 -7.84
CA ALA A 58 3.49 4.89 -7.49
C ALA A 58 3.21 5.68 -6.20
N PRO A 59 3.98 5.46 -5.12
CA PRO A 59 3.98 6.36 -4.00
C PRO A 59 4.78 7.62 -4.38
N LEU A 60 4.22 8.79 -4.11
CA LEU A 60 4.86 10.07 -4.36
C LEU A 60 4.32 11.09 -3.35
N GLU A 61 5.22 11.79 -2.64
CA GLU A 61 4.88 12.87 -1.71
C GLU A 61 3.80 12.51 -0.68
N GLY A 62 3.86 11.29 -0.12
CA GLY A 62 2.90 10.83 0.88
C GLY A 62 1.51 10.50 0.33
N ARG A 63 1.40 10.28 -0.97
CA ARG A 63 0.18 9.87 -1.69
C ARG A 63 0.45 8.63 -2.51
N ILE A 64 -0.61 7.95 -2.91
CA ILE A 64 -0.55 6.79 -3.81
C ILE A 64 -1.22 7.18 -5.12
N TYR A 65 -0.53 6.92 -6.22
CA TYR A 65 -1.06 7.15 -7.55
C TYR A 65 -1.27 5.86 -8.30
N LEU A 66 -2.42 5.74 -8.97
CA LEU A 66 -2.72 4.65 -9.89
C LEU A 66 -2.82 5.23 -11.29
N HIS A 67 -2.19 4.57 -12.23
CA HIS A 67 -2.21 4.96 -13.64
C HIS A 67 -2.85 3.84 -14.47
N GLY A 68 -3.77 4.16 -15.36
CA GLY A 68 -4.44 3.14 -16.16
C GLY A 68 -5.45 3.70 -17.17
N PRO A 69 -6.07 2.81 -17.97
CA PRO A 69 -7.04 3.21 -18.96
C PRO A 69 -8.22 3.97 -18.35
N SER A 70 -8.50 5.17 -18.87
CA SER A 70 -9.50 6.10 -18.35
C SER A 70 -10.94 5.55 -18.37
N ASN A 71 -11.21 4.59 -19.26
CA ASN A 71 -12.51 3.90 -19.41
C ASN A 71 -12.69 2.73 -18.43
N SER A 72 -11.69 2.40 -17.60
CA SER A 72 -11.84 1.28 -16.65
C SER A 72 -12.77 1.63 -15.50
N LYS A 73 -13.56 0.63 -15.06
CA LYS A 73 -14.61 0.79 -14.03
C LYS A 73 -14.10 1.34 -12.70
N LYS A 74 -12.79 1.20 -12.38
CA LYS A 74 -12.23 1.78 -11.16
C LYS A 74 -12.33 3.30 -11.14
N PHE A 75 -12.13 3.97 -12.28
CA PHE A 75 -12.27 5.42 -12.39
C PHE A 75 -13.72 5.88 -12.18
N THR A 76 -14.69 5.16 -12.75
CA THR A 76 -16.12 5.43 -12.52
C THR A 76 -16.49 5.26 -11.05
N ARG A 77 -16.00 4.18 -10.40
CA ARG A 77 -16.29 3.96 -8.98
C ARG A 77 -15.73 5.08 -8.10
N VAL A 78 -14.49 5.53 -8.36
CA VAL A 78 -13.87 6.64 -7.62
C VAL A 78 -14.64 7.95 -7.79
N ARG A 79 -15.14 8.24 -9.01
CA ARG A 79 -15.97 9.45 -9.22
C ARG A 79 -17.29 9.39 -8.45
N ASN A 80 -17.88 8.20 -8.30
CA ASN A 80 -19.13 8.02 -7.59
C ASN A 80 -18.97 7.94 -6.08
N ASN A 81 -17.88 7.33 -5.62
CA ASN A 81 -17.56 7.21 -4.19
C ASN A 81 -16.04 7.31 -4.01
N PRO A 82 -15.56 8.41 -3.42
CA PRO A 82 -14.12 8.64 -3.25
C PRO A 82 -13.50 7.80 -2.14
N ARG A 83 -14.27 7.17 -1.26
CA ARG A 83 -13.73 6.32 -0.19
C ARG A 83 -13.10 5.06 -0.75
N VAL A 84 -11.85 4.83 -0.36
CA VAL A 84 -11.04 3.71 -0.87
C VAL A 84 -10.19 3.11 0.24
N SER A 85 -9.70 1.90 -0.03
CA SER A 85 -8.58 1.34 0.71
C SER A 85 -7.51 0.81 -0.23
N PHE A 86 -6.30 0.72 0.30
CA PHE A 86 -5.14 0.24 -0.42
C PHE A 86 -4.27 -0.58 0.52
N VAL A 87 -3.84 -1.77 0.09
CA VAL A 87 -2.95 -2.63 0.85
C VAL A 87 -1.82 -3.14 -0.02
N CYS A 88 -0.62 -3.12 0.52
CA CYS A 88 0.52 -3.89 0.04
C CYS A 88 0.90 -4.91 1.10
N GLU A 89 1.33 -6.06 0.66
CA GLU A 89 1.83 -7.12 1.52
C GLU A 89 3.03 -7.82 0.86
N SER A 90 3.78 -8.54 1.67
CA SER A 90 4.85 -9.43 1.24
C SER A 90 5.06 -10.54 2.25
N GLY A 91 5.75 -11.61 1.82
CA GLY A 91 6.04 -12.80 2.61
C GLY A 91 5.07 -13.94 2.31
N GLU A 92 5.58 -15.17 2.31
CA GLU A 92 4.80 -16.37 2.09
C GLU A 92 4.50 -17.09 3.41
N ARG A 93 5.48 -17.12 4.32
CA ARG A 93 5.32 -17.73 5.64
C ARG A 93 4.82 -16.71 6.64
N TRP A 94 4.06 -17.14 7.62
CA TRP A 94 3.47 -16.26 8.63
C TRP A 94 4.51 -15.33 9.29
N VAL A 95 5.69 -15.85 9.60
CA VAL A 95 6.78 -15.08 10.22
C VAL A 95 7.40 -14.02 9.31
N GLU A 96 7.15 -14.09 8.01
CA GLU A 96 7.67 -13.16 6.99
C GLU A 96 6.64 -12.11 6.59
N LEU A 97 5.38 -12.28 7.02
CA LEU A 97 4.32 -11.39 6.60
C LEU A 97 4.58 -9.96 7.06
N THR A 98 4.70 -9.09 6.08
CA THR A 98 4.79 -7.64 6.28
C THR A 98 3.70 -7.00 5.45
N ALA A 99 2.96 -6.05 6.02
CA ALA A 99 1.95 -5.33 5.27
C ALA A 99 1.79 -3.88 5.72
N VAL A 100 1.31 -3.08 4.77
CA VAL A 100 0.87 -1.72 4.97
C VAL A 100 -0.52 -1.59 4.37
N HIS A 101 -1.49 -1.18 5.19
CA HIS A 101 -2.85 -0.90 4.79
C HIS A 101 -3.20 0.55 5.12
N LEU A 102 -3.76 1.25 4.16
CA LEU A 102 -4.28 2.59 4.32
C LEU A 102 -5.72 2.70 3.81
N THR A 103 -6.49 3.54 4.43
CA THR A 103 -7.74 4.06 3.90
C THR A 103 -7.53 5.49 3.46
N GLY A 104 -8.41 6.05 2.65
CA GLY A 104 -8.27 7.42 2.18
C GLY A 104 -9.39 7.88 1.27
N GLN A 105 -9.16 9.06 0.73
CA GLN A 105 -9.99 9.66 -0.30
C GLN A 105 -9.25 9.58 -1.63
N ALA A 106 -9.93 9.13 -2.67
CA ALA A 106 -9.38 9.10 -4.01
C ALA A 106 -10.09 10.09 -4.92
N ARG A 107 -9.35 10.67 -5.85
CA ARG A 107 -9.90 11.47 -6.94
C ARG A 107 -9.26 11.08 -8.27
N VAL A 108 -10.01 11.22 -9.33
CA VAL A 108 -9.46 11.13 -10.69
C VAL A 108 -8.88 12.50 -11.03
N LEU A 109 -7.62 12.53 -11.42
CA LEU A 109 -7.02 13.77 -11.89
C LEU A 109 -7.65 14.14 -13.25
N SER A 110 -8.00 15.39 -13.38
CA SER A 110 -8.40 16.05 -14.60
C SER A 110 -7.80 17.45 -14.57
N ASP A 111 -7.24 17.87 -15.69
CA ASP A 111 -6.75 19.24 -15.88
C ASP A 111 -5.46 19.64 -15.11
N ASP A 112 -4.75 18.69 -14.51
CA ASP A 112 -3.42 18.90 -13.91
C ASP A 112 -2.34 18.16 -14.72
N ASN A 113 -2.04 18.69 -15.89
CA ASN A 113 -1.10 18.06 -16.82
C ASN A 113 0.29 17.86 -16.21
N ALA A 114 0.78 18.79 -15.39
CA ALA A 114 2.11 18.70 -14.77
C ALA A 114 2.20 17.56 -13.77
N LEU A 115 1.16 17.37 -12.95
CA LEU A 115 1.10 16.24 -12.00
C LEU A 115 0.93 14.92 -12.74
N GLU A 116 0.08 14.87 -13.77
CA GLU A 116 -0.10 13.66 -14.59
C GLU A 116 1.20 13.24 -15.29
N GLU A 117 1.96 14.18 -15.84
CA GLU A 117 3.28 13.93 -16.43
C GLU A 117 4.29 13.43 -15.40
N SER A 118 4.33 14.03 -14.21
CA SER A 118 5.20 13.61 -13.11
C SER A 118 4.87 12.17 -12.67
N VAL A 119 3.60 11.84 -12.54
CA VAL A 119 3.14 10.48 -12.21
C VAL A 119 3.49 9.51 -13.32
N ALA A 120 3.25 9.84 -14.58
CA ALA A 120 3.61 9.00 -15.72
C ALA A 120 5.11 8.69 -15.75
N ALA A 121 5.96 9.70 -15.54
CA ALA A 121 7.40 9.53 -15.45
C ALA A 121 7.82 8.65 -14.26
N ALA A 122 7.14 8.76 -13.12
CA ALA A 122 7.37 7.89 -11.97
C ALA A 122 7.01 6.43 -12.29
N PHE A 123 5.89 6.19 -12.98
CA PHE A 123 5.51 4.85 -13.45
C PHE A 123 6.51 4.29 -14.45
N ASP A 124 7.00 5.08 -15.39
CA ASP A 124 7.96 4.63 -16.40
C ASP A 124 9.28 4.19 -15.75
N ARG A 125 9.79 4.97 -14.80
CA ARG A 125 10.98 4.58 -14.03
C ARG A 125 10.75 3.33 -13.20
N ARG A 126 9.60 3.27 -12.48
CA ARG A 126 9.30 2.20 -11.52
C ARG A 126 9.07 0.85 -12.19
N TYR A 127 8.48 0.85 -13.38
CA TYR A 127 8.10 -0.36 -14.12
C TYR A 127 8.89 -0.53 -15.41
N ALA A 128 10.07 0.10 -15.49
CA ALA A 128 11.00 -0.10 -16.59
C ALA A 128 11.30 -1.59 -16.79
N GLY A 129 11.17 -2.07 -18.03
CA GLY A 129 11.41 -3.49 -18.39
C GLY A 129 10.32 -4.48 -17.95
N LEU A 130 9.28 -4.05 -17.23
CA LEU A 130 8.17 -4.92 -16.81
C LEU A 130 6.95 -4.81 -17.73
N ARG A 131 6.92 -3.82 -18.62
CA ARG A 131 5.85 -3.66 -19.61
C ARG A 131 6.11 -4.51 -20.85
N PRO A 132 5.05 -5.04 -21.49
CA PRO A 132 5.22 -5.76 -22.76
C PRO A 132 5.80 -4.82 -23.83
N THR A 133 6.80 -5.28 -24.57
CA THR A 133 7.44 -4.53 -25.65
C THR A 133 6.57 -4.47 -26.91
N LYS A 134 5.63 -5.41 -27.04
CA LYS A 134 4.67 -5.47 -28.16
C LYS A 134 3.28 -5.68 -27.60
N MET A 135 2.33 -4.91 -28.09
CA MET A 135 0.91 -5.01 -27.74
C MET A 135 0.08 -5.09 -29.02
N PRO A 136 -0.85 -6.06 -29.14
CA PRO A 136 -1.77 -6.14 -30.27
C PRO A 136 -2.55 -4.83 -30.48
N GLN A 137 -3.06 -4.59 -31.70
CA GLN A 137 -3.72 -3.32 -32.04
C GLN A 137 -4.99 -3.08 -31.20
N ALA A 138 -5.79 -4.14 -30.95
CA ALA A 138 -7.01 -4.04 -30.17
C ALA A 138 -6.75 -3.58 -28.73
N GLU A 139 -5.68 -4.11 -28.10
CA GLU A 139 -5.25 -3.69 -26.76
C GLU A 139 -4.68 -2.27 -26.79
N ARG A 140 -3.95 -1.89 -27.84
CA ARG A 140 -3.47 -0.50 -27.98
C ARG A 140 -4.62 0.50 -28.02
N ASP A 141 -5.71 0.17 -28.67
CA ASP A 141 -6.90 1.02 -28.73
C ASP A 141 -7.59 1.13 -27.37
N HIS A 142 -7.63 0.06 -26.59
CA HIS A 142 -8.13 0.08 -25.22
C HIS A 142 -7.27 0.96 -24.29
N TYR A 143 -5.95 0.96 -24.51
CA TYR A 143 -4.97 1.72 -23.74
C TYR A 143 -4.62 3.09 -24.36
N ARG A 144 -5.48 3.65 -25.23
CA ARG A 144 -5.20 4.92 -25.92
C ARG A 144 -5.23 6.14 -25.01
N ARG A 145 -6.05 6.12 -23.97
CA ARG A 145 -6.19 7.22 -23.02
C ARG A 145 -5.97 6.70 -21.61
N PHE A 146 -4.97 7.23 -20.99
CA PHE A 146 -4.68 6.99 -19.59
C PHE A 146 -5.23 8.13 -18.74
N SER A 147 -5.49 7.82 -17.49
CA SER A 147 -5.83 8.78 -16.46
C SER A 147 -5.19 8.33 -15.14
N VAL A 148 -5.16 9.23 -14.19
CA VAL A 148 -4.54 9.01 -12.89
C VAL A 148 -5.60 9.06 -11.80
N ILE A 149 -5.54 8.12 -10.86
CA ILE A 149 -6.23 8.21 -9.58
C ILE A 149 -5.18 8.61 -8.55
N GLU A 150 -5.42 9.69 -7.85
CA GLU A 150 -4.69 10.08 -6.66
C GLU A 150 -5.43 9.57 -5.44
N ILE A 151 -4.72 8.97 -4.49
CA ILE A 151 -5.23 8.56 -3.18
C ILE A 151 -4.51 9.40 -2.13
N VAL A 152 -5.27 10.17 -1.38
CA VAL A 152 -4.81 10.90 -0.20
C VAL A 152 -5.13 10.04 1.02
N PRO A 153 -4.12 9.47 1.68
CA PRO A 153 -4.34 8.60 2.84
C PRO A 153 -4.94 9.36 4.02
N ASP A 154 -5.77 8.66 4.79
CA ASP A 154 -6.15 9.10 6.13
C ASP A 154 -4.90 9.16 7.04
N ALA A 155 -4.99 9.89 8.15
CA ALA A 155 -3.86 10.08 9.06
C ALA A 155 -3.32 8.77 9.65
N ARG A 156 -4.18 7.74 9.78
CA ARG A 156 -3.82 6.45 10.36
C ARG A 156 -3.49 5.44 9.26
N ILE A 157 -2.25 4.94 9.29
CA ILE A 157 -1.79 3.80 8.50
C ILE A 157 -1.75 2.58 9.42
N LEU A 158 -2.32 1.46 9.00
CA LEU A 158 -2.16 0.17 9.65
C LEU A 158 -0.96 -0.53 9.03
N SER A 159 -0.10 -1.08 9.86
CA SER A 159 1.07 -1.81 9.38
C SER A 159 1.49 -2.88 10.38
N TRP A 160 2.12 -3.93 9.89
CA TRP A 160 2.73 -4.97 10.70
C TRP A 160 3.89 -5.63 9.95
N ASP A 161 4.81 -6.19 10.73
CA ASP A 161 5.97 -6.95 10.28
C ASP A 161 6.20 -8.08 11.30
N ASN A 162 5.77 -9.29 10.94
CA ASN A 162 5.89 -10.45 11.82
C ASN A 162 7.35 -10.87 12.03
N GLY A 163 8.27 -10.50 11.13
CA GLY A 163 9.71 -10.74 11.30
C GLY A 163 10.27 -10.11 12.58
N ARG A 164 9.62 -9.06 13.09
CA ARG A 164 10.01 -8.39 14.35
C ARG A 164 9.73 -9.21 15.61
N LEU A 165 8.95 -10.28 15.50
CA LEU A 165 8.70 -11.18 16.62
C LEU A 165 9.91 -12.05 16.97
N GLY A 166 10.94 -12.11 16.11
CA GLY A 166 12.15 -12.91 16.34
C GLY A 166 11.89 -14.42 16.38
N LEU A 167 10.78 -14.86 15.75
CA LEU A 167 10.44 -16.28 15.66
C LEU A 167 11.11 -16.89 14.43
N SER A 168 11.76 -18.04 14.62
CA SER A 168 12.30 -18.82 13.50
C SER A 168 11.17 -19.57 12.79
N ALA A 169 11.20 -19.57 11.46
CA ALA A 169 10.37 -20.47 10.69
C ALA A 169 10.89 -21.92 10.90
N GLN A 170 10.03 -22.80 11.34
CA GLN A 170 10.30 -24.24 11.36
C GLN A 170 10.08 -24.85 9.99
#